data_96812865e4047f20d540ae86b6532340
#
_entry.id   96812865e4047f20d540ae86b6532340
#
_cell.length_a   1.000
_cell.length_b   1.000
_cell.length_c   1.000
_cell.angle_alpha   90.00
_cell.angle_beta   90.00
_cell.angle_gamma   90.00
#
_symmetry.space_group_name_H-M   'P 1'
#
loop_
_entity.id
_entity.type
_entity.pdbx_description
1 polymer ?
#
loop_
_entity_poly.entity_id
_entity_poly.type
_entity_poly.pdbx_seq_one_letter_code
_entity_poly.pdbx_strand_id
1 'polypeptide(L)'
;MFDIVDRLQESAFKVSEQAQRLVRRLCPDCAKDTPVDRARVLPALEALGMGEPELAGIKTLRQPVGCRKCRNTGYRGRVGVFEIFHPKPLHDLIISRISNRELTEKAIELGMRPLAKAGWLKVSAGLTTIDELVRNLSSNE
;
A
#
# COMPACT_ATOMS: atom_id res chain seq x y z
N MET A 1 -10.06 10.35 -23.09
CA MET A 1 -11.37 10.40 -22.45
C MET A 1 -11.99 9.02 -22.23
N PHE A 2 -11.97 8.19 -23.24
CA PHE A 2 -12.41 6.79 -23.08
C PHE A 2 -11.57 6.06 -22.04
N ASP A 3 -10.30 6.40 -21.92
CA ASP A 3 -9.39 5.78 -20.98
C ASP A 3 -9.85 5.89 -19.53
N ILE A 4 -10.50 6.98 -19.15
CA ILE A 4 -10.99 7.18 -17.79
C ILE A 4 -12.10 6.17 -17.49
N VAL A 5 -13.05 6.03 -18.39
CA VAL A 5 -14.16 5.09 -18.24
C VAL A 5 -13.66 3.66 -18.20
N ASP A 6 -12.77 3.32 -19.13
CA ASP A 6 -12.24 1.96 -19.23
C ASP A 6 -11.45 1.59 -17.96
N ARG A 7 -10.61 2.50 -17.46
CA ARG A 7 -9.85 2.26 -16.24
C ARG A 7 -10.74 2.02 -15.04
N LEU A 8 -11.80 2.81 -14.89
CA LEU A 8 -12.70 2.66 -13.77
C LEU A 8 -13.52 1.38 -13.88
N GLN A 9 -13.93 1.01 -15.07
CA GLN A 9 -14.64 -0.23 -15.28
C GLN A 9 -13.77 -1.43 -14.97
N GLU A 10 -12.53 -1.44 -15.42
CA GLU A 10 -11.59 -2.50 -15.08
C GLU A 10 -11.37 -2.60 -13.59
N SER A 11 -11.16 -1.46 -12.92
CA SER A 11 -10.92 -1.43 -11.48
C SER A 11 -12.16 -1.85 -10.69
N ALA A 12 -13.36 -1.69 -11.27
CA ALA A 12 -14.61 -2.07 -10.63
C ALA A 12 -14.82 -3.58 -10.59
N PHE A 13 -14.34 -4.28 -11.61
CA PHE A 13 -14.63 -5.70 -11.76
C PHE A 13 -13.45 -6.61 -11.50
N LYS A 14 -12.23 -6.09 -11.58
CA LYS A 14 -11.03 -6.85 -11.28
C LYS A 14 -9.94 -5.89 -10.84
N VAL A 15 -9.09 -6.36 -9.94
CA VAL A 15 -7.92 -5.60 -9.54
C VAL A 15 -6.91 -5.69 -10.68
N SER A 16 -6.60 -4.56 -11.32
CA SER A 16 -5.62 -4.54 -12.40
C SER A 16 -4.21 -4.74 -11.83
N GLU A 17 -3.28 -5.17 -12.68
CA GLU A 17 -1.89 -5.33 -12.26
C GLU A 17 -1.29 -4.02 -11.75
N GLN A 18 -1.77 -2.88 -12.24
CA GLN A 18 -1.29 -1.56 -11.82
C GLN A 18 -1.80 -1.16 -10.43
N ALA A 19 -2.92 -1.72 -9.99
CA ALA A 19 -3.53 -1.45 -8.69
C ALA A 19 -3.22 -2.54 -7.68
N GLN A 20 -2.26 -3.38 -7.97
CA GLN A 20 -1.89 -4.52 -7.13
C GLN A 20 -0.38 -4.68 -7.10
N ARG A 21 0.14 -4.98 -5.92
CA ARG A 21 1.56 -5.35 -5.76
C ARG A 21 1.66 -6.49 -4.77
N LEU A 22 2.64 -7.38 -5.00
CA LEU A 22 2.97 -8.42 -4.05
C LEU A 22 4.21 -7.98 -3.28
N VAL A 23 4.13 -8.09 -1.96
CA VAL A 23 5.26 -7.84 -1.08
C VAL A 23 5.53 -9.09 -0.27
N ARG A 24 6.78 -9.27 0.16
CA ARG A 24 7.11 -10.43 0.98
C ARG A 24 6.47 -10.30 2.35
N ARG A 25 5.95 -11.42 2.85
CA ARG A 25 5.34 -11.49 4.16
C ARG A 25 6.41 -11.77 5.20
N LEU A 26 6.33 -11.09 6.35
CA LEU A 26 7.21 -11.39 7.47
C LEU A 26 7.02 -12.83 7.93
N CYS A 27 8.13 -13.50 8.22
CA CYS A 27 8.09 -14.85 8.75
C CYS A 27 7.39 -14.82 10.12
N PRO A 28 6.28 -15.53 10.30
CA PRO A 28 5.56 -15.49 11.58
C PRO A 28 6.31 -16.13 12.73
N ASP A 29 7.32 -16.96 12.43
CA ASP A 29 8.05 -17.69 13.46
C ASP A 29 9.19 -16.88 14.09
N CYS A 30 9.74 -15.90 13.36
CA CYS A 30 10.90 -15.16 13.86
C CYS A 30 10.72 -13.64 13.91
N ALA A 31 9.70 -13.09 13.28
CA ALA A 31 9.48 -11.66 13.30
C ALA A 31 9.28 -11.14 14.74
N LYS A 32 9.89 -10.02 15.05
CA LYS A 32 9.82 -9.42 16.39
C LYS A 32 9.32 -7.99 16.34
N ASP A 33 8.54 -7.63 17.36
CA ASP A 33 8.14 -6.25 17.56
C ASP A 33 9.36 -5.45 18.01
N THR A 34 9.66 -4.40 17.30
CA THR A 34 10.84 -3.57 17.54
C THR A 34 10.40 -2.13 17.65
N PRO A 35 10.98 -1.35 18.60
CA PRO A 35 10.64 0.08 18.68
C PRO A 35 10.86 0.78 17.34
N VAL A 36 9.95 1.68 16.99
CA VAL A 36 10.02 2.41 15.72
C VAL A 36 11.25 3.28 15.70
N ASP A 37 12.08 3.12 14.69
CA ASP A 37 13.19 4.03 14.40
C ASP A 37 12.67 5.12 13.47
N ARG A 38 12.25 6.23 14.04
CA ARG A 38 11.65 7.34 13.28
C ARG A 38 12.62 7.90 12.25
N ALA A 39 13.91 7.94 12.55
CA ALA A 39 14.91 8.45 11.63
C ALA A 39 15.00 7.63 10.34
N ARG A 40 14.62 6.36 10.41
CA ARG A 40 14.63 5.45 9.27
C ARG A 40 13.25 5.35 8.61
N VAL A 41 12.21 5.24 9.42
CA VAL A 41 10.85 4.97 8.92
C VAL A 41 10.22 6.22 8.29
N LEU A 42 10.41 7.39 8.88
CA LEU A 42 9.79 8.60 8.39
C LEU A 42 10.23 8.96 6.97
N PRO A 43 11.54 8.95 6.63
CA PRO A 43 11.93 9.20 5.24
C PRO A 43 11.35 8.17 4.26
N ALA A 44 11.21 6.91 4.68
CA ALA A 44 10.61 5.88 3.84
C ALA A 44 9.13 6.17 3.59
N LEU A 45 8.40 6.61 4.61
CA LEU A 45 7.01 7.02 4.45
C LEU A 45 6.88 8.21 3.52
N GLU A 46 7.75 9.20 3.66
CA GLU A 46 7.75 10.38 2.80
C GLU A 46 7.99 10.00 1.34
N ALA A 47 8.87 9.04 1.10
CA ALA A 47 9.13 8.55 -0.25
C ALA A 47 7.88 7.91 -0.89
N LEU A 48 6.95 7.44 -0.07
CA LEU A 48 5.69 6.85 -0.52
C LEU A 48 4.51 7.83 -0.46
N GLY A 49 4.78 9.10 -0.18
CA GLY A 49 3.75 10.12 -0.09
C GLY A 49 3.01 10.16 1.24
N MET A 50 3.58 9.56 2.28
CA MET A 50 3.02 9.54 3.63
C MET A 50 3.96 10.26 4.59
N GLY A 51 3.61 10.32 5.86
CA GLY A 51 4.45 11.02 6.84
C GLY A 51 4.03 10.79 8.29
N GLU A 52 4.21 11.80 9.13
CA GLU A 52 3.94 11.72 10.56
C GLU A 52 2.58 11.13 10.96
N PRO A 53 1.47 11.45 10.28
CA PRO A 53 0.18 10.90 10.69
C PRO A 53 0.14 9.37 10.73
N GLU A 54 0.91 8.71 9.86
CA GLU A 54 0.96 7.26 9.82
C GLU A 54 1.62 6.66 11.05
N LEU A 55 2.52 7.41 11.69
CA LEU A 55 3.20 6.97 12.90
C LEU A 55 2.45 7.30 14.19
N ALA A 56 1.36 8.04 14.11
CA ALA A 56 0.60 8.42 15.29
C ALA A 56 0.08 7.17 16.01
N GLY A 57 0.43 7.04 17.29
CA GLY A 57 0.01 5.90 18.10
C GLY A 57 0.79 4.62 17.87
N ILE A 58 1.75 4.61 16.96
CA ILE A 58 2.55 3.41 16.67
C ILE A 58 3.86 3.47 17.43
N LYS A 59 4.04 2.52 18.34
CA LYS A 59 5.24 2.44 19.19
C LYS A 59 6.23 1.41 18.66
N THR A 60 5.73 0.33 18.07
CA THR A 60 6.57 -0.75 17.56
C THR A 60 6.11 -1.14 16.17
N LEU A 61 7.04 -1.70 15.40
CA LEU A 61 6.75 -2.35 14.12
C LEU A 61 7.44 -3.70 14.13
N ARG A 62 6.82 -4.69 13.50
CA ARG A 62 7.46 -5.99 13.38
C ARG A 62 8.60 -5.93 12.38
N GLN A 63 9.70 -6.57 12.71
CA GLN A 63 10.89 -6.59 11.88
C GLN A 63 11.34 -8.02 11.62
N PRO A 64 11.98 -8.27 10.47
CA PRO A 64 12.51 -9.60 10.15
C PRO A 64 13.74 -9.88 11.01
N VAL A 65 13.86 -11.11 11.46
CA VAL A 65 15.02 -11.56 12.24
C VAL A 65 15.81 -12.59 11.43
N GLY A 66 15.15 -13.61 10.96
CA GLY A 66 15.75 -14.74 10.31
C GLY A 66 15.69 -15.98 11.19
N CYS A 67 15.27 -17.09 10.62
CA CYS A 67 15.21 -18.37 11.30
C CYS A 67 15.33 -19.49 10.28
N ARG A 68 15.37 -20.70 10.77
CA ARG A 68 15.49 -21.88 9.91
C ARG A 68 14.32 -22.01 8.93
N LYS A 69 13.10 -21.71 9.38
CA LYS A 69 11.90 -21.86 8.56
C LYS A 69 11.84 -20.88 7.40
N CYS A 70 12.39 -19.69 7.54
CA CYS A 70 12.45 -18.70 6.49
C CYS A 70 13.81 -18.67 5.78
N ARG A 71 14.67 -19.63 6.04
CA ARG A 71 16.03 -19.72 5.50
C ARG A 71 16.85 -18.46 5.80
N ASN A 72 16.69 -17.94 7.01
CA ASN A 72 17.38 -16.75 7.52
C ASN A 72 17.09 -15.47 6.73
N THR A 73 16.02 -15.44 5.95
CA THR A 73 15.63 -14.24 5.20
C THR A 73 14.77 -13.28 6.01
N GLY A 74 14.07 -13.78 7.01
CA GLY A 74 13.09 -13.00 7.77
C GLY A 74 11.72 -12.92 7.10
N TYR A 75 11.58 -13.47 5.90
CA TYR A 75 10.35 -13.42 5.13
C TYR A 75 9.94 -14.80 4.65
N ARG A 76 8.64 -15.04 4.61
CA ARG A 76 8.09 -16.31 4.18
C ARG A 76 6.72 -16.11 3.54
N GLY A 77 6.61 -16.39 2.24
CA GLY A 77 5.39 -16.16 1.49
C GLY A 77 5.23 -14.70 1.08
N ARG A 78 4.08 -14.38 0.54
CA ARG A 78 3.77 -13.05 0.01
C ARG A 78 2.39 -12.61 0.45
N VAL A 79 2.16 -11.30 0.45
CA VAL A 79 0.86 -10.71 0.72
C VAL A 79 0.58 -9.67 -0.37
N GLY A 80 -0.68 -9.63 -0.81
CA GLY A 80 -1.11 -8.67 -1.82
C GLY A 80 -1.45 -7.32 -1.21
N VAL A 81 -1.05 -6.26 -1.90
CA VAL A 81 -1.43 -4.89 -1.56
C VAL A 81 -2.28 -4.37 -2.71
N PHE A 82 -3.46 -3.87 -2.40
CA PHE A 82 -4.44 -3.47 -3.40
C PHE A 82 -4.92 -2.05 -3.20
N GLU A 83 -5.11 -1.32 -4.30
CA GLU A 83 -5.92 -0.12 -4.30
C GLU A 83 -7.38 -0.55 -4.26
N ILE A 84 -8.14 0.04 -3.33
CA ILE A 84 -9.54 -0.29 -3.15
C ILE A 84 -10.37 0.97 -3.30
N PHE A 85 -11.38 0.94 -4.17
CA PHE A 85 -12.34 2.02 -4.28
C PHE A 85 -13.69 1.49 -4.77
N HIS A 86 -14.72 2.29 -4.52
CA HIS A 86 -16.07 1.97 -4.99
C HIS A 86 -16.37 2.84 -6.21
N PRO A 87 -16.55 2.23 -7.39
CA PRO A 87 -16.72 3.00 -8.63
C PRO A 87 -18.07 3.70 -8.73
N LYS A 88 -19.07 3.23 -8.03
CA LYS A 88 -20.43 3.77 -8.15
C LYS A 88 -20.52 5.27 -7.84
N PRO A 89 -19.92 5.78 -6.73
CA PRO A 89 -19.93 7.22 -6.49
C PRO A 89 -19.11 8.03 -7.50
N LEU A 90 -18.24 7.38 -8.27
CA LEU A 90 -17.43 8.04 -9.28
C LEU A 90 -18.14 8.18 -10.62
N HIS A 91 -19.30 7.53 -10.78
CA HIS A 91 -20.03 7.52 -12.05
C HIS A 91 -20.35 8.94 -12.53
N ASP A 92 -20.85 9.80 -11.65
CA ASP A 92 -21.17 11.18 -12.00
C ASP A 92 -19.94 11.98 -12.39
N LEU A 93 -18.80 11.69 -11.77
CA LEU A 93 -17.53 12.34 -12.08
C LEU A 93 -17.00 11.94 -13.45
N ILE A 94 -17.24 10.69 -13.84
CA ILE A 94 -16.89 10.21 -15.19
C ILE A 94 -17.72 10.96 -16.23
N ILE A 95 -19.00 11.13 -15.98
CA ILE A 95 -19.90 11.88 -16.87
C ILE A 95 -19.46 13.33 -17.00
N SER A 96 -18.95 13.92 -15.92
CA SER A 96 -18.43 15.30 -15.91
C SER A 96 -17.17 15.50 -16.73
N ARG A 97 -16.52 14.43 -17.15
CA ARG A 97 -15.31 14.46 -17.97
C ARG A 97 -14.14 15.22 -17.34
N ILE A 98 -13.95 15.01 -16.05
CA ILE A 98 -12.80 15.59 -15.35
C ILE A 98 -11.51 14.88 -15.75
N SER A 99 -10.36 15.49 -15.46
CA SER A 99 -9.06 14.89 -15.77
C SER A 99 -8.82 13.62 -14.92
N ASN A 100 -7.89 12.77 -15.38
CA ASN A 100 -7.50 11.58 -14.62
C ASN A 100 -7.01 11.94 -13.23
N ARG A 101 -6.28 13.03 -13.13
CA ARG A 101 -5.75 13.50 -11.84
C ARG A 101 -6.87 13.90 -10.89
N GLU A 102 -7.81 14.72 -11.38
CA GLU A 102 -8.96 15.13 -10.59
C GLU A 102 -9.82 13.94 -10.18
N LEU A 103 -10.00 13.00 -11.09
CA LEU A 103 -10.77 11.79 -10.81
C LEU A 103 -10.12 10.97 -9.70
N THR A 104 -8.80 10.83 -9.71
CA THR A 104 -8.06 10.11 -8.67
C THR A 104 -8.20 10.82 -7.33
N GLU A 105 -8.06 12.14 -7.30
CA GLU A 105 -8.21 12.93 -6.09
C GLU A 105 -9.61 12.77 -5.50
N LYS A 106 -10.64 12.82 -6.36
CA LYS A 106 -12.01 12.63 -5.92
C LYS A 106 -12.28 11.21 -5.42
N ALA A 107 -11.68 10.22 -6.08
CA ALA A 107 -11.79 8.82 -5.65
C ALA A 107 -11.23 8.64 -4.25
N ILE A 108 -10.09 9.27 -3.95
CA ILE A 108 -9.48 9.23 -2.62
C ILE A 108 -10.42 9.88 -1.59
N GLU A 109 -11.00 11.04 -1.91
CA GLU A 109 -11.97 11.70 -1.03
C GLU A 109 -13.18 10.81 -0.75
N LEU A 110 -13.59 9.99 -1.73
CA LEU A 110 -14.74 9.10 -1.59
C LEU A 110 -14.40 7.76 -0.94
N GLY A 111 -13.16 7.58 -0.51
CA GLY A 111 -12.76 6.41 0.25
C GLY A 111 -11.82 5.45 -0.46
N MET A 112 -11.35 5.80 -1.66
CA MET A 112 -10.32 4.99 -2.31
C MET A 112 -9.04 5.02 -1.48
N ARG A 113 -8.43 3.86 -1.28
CA ARG A 113 -7.15 3.78 -0.60
C ARG A 113 -6.03 3.70 -1.61
N PRO A 114 -5.12 4.69 -1.64
CA PRO A 114 -3.93 4.58 -2.47
C PRO A 114 -3.13 3.33 -2.12
N LEU A 115 -2.42 2.79 -3.10
CA LEU A 115 -1.66 1.56 -2.94
C LEU A 115 -0.68 1.64 -1.75
N ALA A 116 0.02 2.77 -1.62
CA ALA A 116 0.96 2.96 -0.52
C ALA A 116 0.26 2.93 0.85
N LYS A 117 -0.90 3.55 0.97
CA LYS A 117 -1.65 3.54 2.22
C LYS A 117 -2.16 2.14 2.56
N ALA A 118 -2.64 1.41 1.56
CA ALA A 118 -3.05 0.02 1.75
C ALA A 118 -1.87 -0.84 2.23
N GLY A 119 -0.69 -0.60 1.65
CA GLY A 119 0.54 -1.29 2.07
C GLY A 119 0.92 -0.94 3.52
N TRP A 120 0.82 0.32 3.90
CA TRP A 120 1.11 0.74 5.26
C TRP A 120 0.20 0.05 6.28
N LEU A 121 -1.08 -0.17 5.94
CA LEU A 121 -1.97 -0.91 6.81
C LEU A 121 -1.48 -2.34 7.04
N LYS A 122 -0.88 -2.95 6.03
CA LYS A 122 -0.28 -4.29 6.17
C LYS A 122 0.97 -4.25 7.06
N VAL A 123 1.77 -3.20 6.96
CA VAL A 123 2.94 -3.01 7.83
C VAL A 123 2.50 -2.85 9.28
N SER A 124 1.53 -2.00 9.53
CA SER A 124 1.04 -1.76 10.90
C SER A 124 0.34 -2.99 11.48
N ALA A 125 -0.20 -3.86 10.64
CA ALA A 125 -0.77 -5.13 11.07
C ALA A 125 0.28 -6.22 11.34
N GLY A 126 1.56 -5.95 11.06
CA GLY A 126 2.63 -6.90 11.32
C GLY A 126 2.85 -7.93 10.22
N LEU A 127 2.29 -7.72 9.03
CA LEU A 127 2.37 -8.68 7.93
C LEU A 127 3.57 -8.48 7.03
N THR A 128 4.09 -7.26 6.93
CA THR A 128 5.23 -6.93 6.09
C THR A 128 6.01 -5.78 6.69
N THR A 129 6.97 -5.21 5.95
CA THR A 129 7.82 -4.11 6.43
C THR A 129 7.73 -2.91 5.51
N ILE A 130 8.10 -1.73 6.05
CA ILE A 130 8.19 -0.52 5.24
C ILE A 130 9.22 -0.67 4.13
N ASP A 131 10.30 -1.41 4.37
CA ASP A 131 11.33 -1.66 3.38
C ASP A 131 10.76 -2.39 2.16
N GLU A 132 9.86 -3.35 2.38
CA GLU A 132 9.19 -4.05 1.28
C GLU A 132 8.28 -3.13 0.49
N LEU A 133 7.61 -2.20 1.15
CA LEU A 133 6.79 -1.21 0.45
C LEU A 133 7.63 -0.31 -0.45
N VAL A 134 8.72 0.22 0.09
CA VAL A 134 9.62 1.07 -0.70
C VAL A 134 10.15 0.32 -1.91
N ARG A 135 10.59 -0.92 -1.69
CA ARG A 135 11.15 -1.75 -2.76
C ARG A 135 10.16 -2.02 -3.89
N ASN A 136 8.89 -2.25 -3.55
CA ASN A 136 7.90 -2.72 -4.52
C ASN A 136 6.97 -1.62 -5.04
N LEU A 137 6.81 -0.52 -4.33
CA LEU A 137 5.87 0.54 -4.70
C LEU A 137 6.54 1.78 -5.27
N SER A 138 7.69 2.18 -4.74
CA SER A 138 8.34 3.42 -5.19
C SER A 138 8.89 3.33 -6.61
N SER A 139 9.21 2.13 -7.08
CA SER A 139 9.79 1.92 -8.39
C SER A 139 8.80 2.06 -9.56
N ASN A 140 7.52 2.30 -9.26
CA ASN A 140 6.46 2.32 -10.27
C ASN A 140 5.82 3.69 -10.46
N GLU A 141 6.50 4.71 -10.07
CA GLU A 141 6.06 6.08 -10.32
C GLU A 141 6.50 6.60 -11.67
#